data_a6d976f0311facc4777fe67e3c02d1ae
#
_entry.id   a6d976f0311facc4777fe67e3c02d1ae
#
_cell.length_a   1.000
_cell.length_b   1.000
_cell.length_c   1.000
_cell.angle_alpha   90.00
_cell.angle_beta   90.00
_cell.angle_gamma   90.00
#
_symmetry.space_group_name_H-M   'P 1'
#
loop_
_entity.id
_entity.type
_entity.pdbx_description
1 polymer ?
#
loop_
_entity_poly.entity_id
_entity_poly.type
_entity_poly.pdbx_seq_one_letter_code
_entity_poly.pdbx_strand_id
1 'polypeptide(L)'
;PGTDHAGIATQIKVEENLRKEENLTRYDLGREAFLERVWDWKHQYGNRIINQLKKLGCSCDWSRERFTMDEGCSKAVKEVFVNLYEKDLIYRGHRIANWCPRCKTALSDAEVENPETNGFYWHIKYFVKDSDEYVVVATTRPETLFGDTAVAVHPDDERYTHLVGKNAIL
;
A
#
# COMPACT_ATOMS: atom_id res chain seq x y z
N PRO A 1 26.38 13.58 0.63
CA PRO A 1 24.95 13.79 0.93
C PRO A 1 24.07 13.20 -0.17
N GLY A 2 22.80 13.01 0.11
CA GLY A 2 21.85 12.50 -0.86
C GLY A 2 20.47 13.10 -0.69
N THR A 3 19.70 13.07 -1.77
CA THR A 3 18.30 13.49 -1.78
C THR A 3 17.42 12.32 -2.17
N ASP A 4 16.27 12.21 -1.50
CA ASP A 4 15.25 11.24 -1.83
C ASP A 4 14.33 11.76 -2.95
N HIS A 5 13.80 10.85 -3.75
CA HIS A 5 12.88 11.22 -4.83
C HIS A 5 11.47 11.60 -4.33
N ALA A 6 11.10 11.21 -3.10
CA ALA A 6 9.81 11.52 -2.48
C ALA A 6 8.62 11.36 -3.46
N GLY A 7 8.51 10.19 -4.09
CA GLY A 7 7.70 9.97 -5.29
C GLY A 7 6.26 10.46 -5.19
N ILE A 8 5.50 10.07 -4.16
CA ILE A 8 4.09 10.47 -3.99
C ILE A 8 3.98 11.99 -3.79
N ALA A 9 4.79 12.57 -2.90
CA ALA A 9 4.75 14.01 -2.60
C ALA A 9 5.10 14.86 -3.83
N THR A 10 6.11 14.46 -4.59
CA THR A 10 6.51 15.14 -5.83
C THR A 10 5.39 15.08 -6.88
N GLN A 11 4.80 13.90 -7.09
CA GLN A 11 3.71 13.73 -8.04
C GLN A 11 2.47 14.57 -7.66
N ILE A 12 2.11 14.63 -6.37
CA ILE A 12 1.00 15.47 -5.89
C ILE A 12 1.25 16.95 -6.23
N LYS A 13 2.50 17.44 -6.04
CA LYS A 13 2.83 18.83 -6.37
C LYS A 13 2.75 19.11 -7.87
N VAL A 14 3.18 18.20 -8.70
CA VAL A 14 3.06 18.31 -10.16
C VAL A 14 1.59 18.28 -10.58
N GLU A 15 0.76 17.40 -9.99
CA GLU A 15 -0.68 17.37 -10.26
C GLU A 15 -1.40 18.66 -9.83
N GLU A 16 -1.03 19.22 -8.65
CA GLU A 16 -1.57 20.50 -8.21
C GLU A 16 -1.26 21.63 -9.20
N ASN A 17 -0.01 21.65 -9.70
CA ASN A 17 0.44 22.66 -10.68
C ASN A 17 -0.30 22.49 -12.01
N LEU A 18 -0.35 21.27 -12.52
CA LEU A 18 -1.05 20.92 -13.76
C LEU A 18 -2.53 21.33 -13.71
N ARG A 19 -3.19 21.06 -12.57
CA ARG A 19 -4.59 21.46 -12.38
C ARG A 19 -4.77 22.98 -12.34
N LYS A 20 -3.82 23.70 -11.71
CA LYS A 20 -3.91 25.16 -11.58
C LYS A 20 -3.63 25.89 -12.90
N GLU A 21 -2.66 25.43 -13.67
CA GLU A 21 -2.17 26.11 -14.86
C GLU A 21 -2.90 25.68 -16.14
N GLU A 22 -3.19 24.38 -16.27
CA GLU A 22 -3.73 23.78 -17.49
C GLU A 22 -5.13 23.17 -17.29
N ASN A 23 -5.65 23.11 -16.05
CA ASN A 23 -6.91 22.43 -15.68
C ASN A 23 -6.97 20.96 -16.14
N LEU A 24 -5.82 20.30 -16.15
CA LEU A 24 -5.66 18.89 -16.52
C LEU A 24 -5.32 18.03 -15.32
N THR A 25 -5.52 16.73 -15.47
CA THR A 25 -5.10 15.69 -14.52
C THR A 25 -3.99 14.83 -15.14
N ARG A 26 -3.30 14.04 -14.33
CA ARG A 26 -2.31 13.06 -14.82
C ARG A 26 -2.93 12.04 -15.79
N TYR A 27 -4.23 11.78 -15.68
CA TYR A 27 -4.95 10.84 -16.53
C TYR A 27 -5.21 11.42 -17.93
N ASP A 28 -5.39 12.74 -18.02
CA ASP A 28 -5.58 13.44 -19.29
C ASP A 28 -4.28 13.48 -20.09
N LEU A 29 -3.13 13.63 -19.41
CA LEU A 29 -1.80 13.61 -20.04
C LEU A 29 -1.35 12.22 -20.44
N GLY A 30 -1.72 11.20 -19.66
CA GLY A 30 -1.14 9.87 -19.74
C GLY A 30 0.22 9.77 -19.04
N ARG A 31 0.72 8.52 -18.90
CA ARG A 31 1.88 8.23 -18.06
C ARG A 31 3.17 8.92 -18.52
N GLU A 32 3.48 8.86 -19.80
CA GLU A 32 4.77 9.34 -20.33
C GLU A 32 4.89 10.86 -20.20
N ALA A 33 3.92 11.60 -20.70
CA ALA A 33 3.91 13.05 -20.60
C ALA A 33 3.84 13.55 -19.14
N PHE A 34 3.13 12.83 -18.26
CA PHE A 34 3.12 13.17 -16.84
C PHE A 34 4.51 12.95 -16.19
N LEU A 35 5.22 11.87 -16.52
CA LEU A 35 6.57 11.63 -16.01
C LEU A 35 7.56 12.69 -16.49
N GLU A 36 7.46 13.18 -17.73
CA GLU A 36 8.26 14.31 -18.21
C GLU A 36 8.07 15.53 -17.32
N ARG A 37 6.83 15.90 -16.99
CA ARG A 37 6.52 17.02 -16.06
C ARG A 37 7.11 16.78 -14.66
N VAL A 38 7.10 15.54 -14.16
CA VAL A 38 7.69 15.19 -12.86
C VAL A 38 9.20 15.34 -12.89
N TRP A 39 9.88 14.94 -13.98
CA TRP A 39 11.30 15.13 -14.14
C TRP A 39 11.69 16.60 -14.29
N ASP A 40 10.93 17.39 -15.02
CA ASP A 40 11.13 18.85 -15.13
C ASP A 40 11.02 19.52 -13.76
N TRP A 41 10.00 19.16 -12.99
CA TRP A 41 9.86 19.62 -11.60
C TRP A 41 11.08 19.25 -10.75
N LYS A 42 11.54 18.02 -10.85
CA LYS A 42 12.75 17.55 -10.15
C LYS A 42 13.98 18.36 -10.55
N HIS A 43 14.19 18.64 -11.84
CA HIS A 43 15.30 19.44 -12.31
C HIS A 43 15.24 20.88 -11.80
N GLN A 44 14.06 21.46 -11.76
CA GLN A 44 13.85 22.84 -11.31
C GLN A 44 14.01 23.00 -9.80
N TYR A 45 13.48 22.07 -9.01
CA TYR A 45 13.39 22.21 -7.55
C TYR A 45 14.30 21.27 -6.75
N GLY A 46 14.76 20.17 -7.32
CA GLY A 46 15.50 19.12 -6.60
C GLY A 46 16.80 19.59 -5.95
N ASN A 47 17.49 20.53 -6.56
CA ASN A 47 18.74 21.07 -6.01
C ASN A 47 18.54 22.20 -4.99
N ARG A 48 17.30 22.62 -4.73
CA ARG A 48 17.04 23.75 -3.81
C ARG A 48 17.49 23.43 -2.39
N ILE A 49 17.18 22.25 -1.87
CA ILE A 49 17.55 21.81 -0.53
C ILE A 49 19.08 21.72 -0.38
N ILE A 50 19.79 21.22 -1.37
CA ILE A 50 21.26 21.15 -1.37
C ILE A 50 21.87 22.55 -1.30
N ASN A 51 21.37 23.47 -2.08
CA ASN A 51 21.82 24.86 -2.05
C ASN A 51 21.53 25.56 -0.72
N GLN A 52 20.39 25.25 -0.07
CA GLN A 52 20.05 25.75 1.25
C GLN A 52 21.01 25.20 2.32
N LEU A 53 21.31 23.90 2.30
CA LEU A 53 22.25 23.27 3.22
C LEU A 53 23.67 23.84 3.07
N LYS A 54 24.12 24.08 1.83
CA LYS A 54 25.42 24.75 1.56
C LYS A 54 25.46 26.16 2.16
N LYS A 55 24.36 26.93 2.02
CA LYS A 55 24.26 28.27 2.60
C LYS A 55 24.23 28.26 4.14
N LEU A 56 23.69 27.21 4.75
CA LEU A 56 23.70 27.02 6.19
C LEU A 56 25.07 26.56 6.74
N GLY A 57 26.06 26.33 5.87
CA GLY A 57 27.40 25.91 6.26
C GLY A 57 27.52 24.44 6.66
N CYS A 58 26.60 23.58 6.19
CA CYS A 58 26.66 22.15 6.49
C CYS A 58 27.94 21.51 5.91
N SER A 59 28.69 20.80 6.76
CA SER A 59 29.90 20.07 6.38
C SER A 59 29.57 18.73 5.76
N CYS A 60 29.47 18.70 4.44
CA CYS A 60 29.25 17.48 3.66
C CYS A 60 30.24 17.40 2.49
N ASP A 61 30.56 16.20 2.07
CA ASP A 61 31.28 16.00 0.83
C ASP A 61 30.31 16.13 -0.37
N TRP A 62 30.20 17.35 -0.88
CA TRP A 62 29.29 17.70 -1.98
C TRP A 62 29.71 17.09 -3.32
N SER A 63 30.95 16.61 -3.47
CA SER A 63 31.40 15.91 -4.68
C SER A 63 30.80 14.52 -4.83
N ARG A 64 30.32 13.93 -3.71
CA ARG A 64 29.66 12.62 -3.65
C ARG A 64 28.16 12.75 -3.43
N GLU A 65 27.55 13.79 -3.97
CA GLU A 65 26.08 13.93 -3.95
C GLU A 65 25.42 12.82 -4.75
N ARG A 66 24.36 12.23 -4.16
CA ARG A 66 23.57 11.15 -4.77
C ARG A 66 22.09 11.51 -4.76
N PHE A 67 21.38 10.95 -5.72
CA PHE A 67 19.90 10.97 -5.79
C PHE A 67 19.38 9.54 -5.83
N THR A 68 18.34 9.24 -5.05
CA THR A 68 17.85 7.85 -4.87
C THR A 68 17.45 7.17 -6.17
N MET A 69 17.11 7.92 -7.22
CA MET A 69 16.81 7.39 -8.56
C MET A 69 17.90 7.65 -9.59
N ASP A 70 19.14 8.00 -9.19
CA ASP A 70 20.24 8.08 -10.14
C ASP A 70 20.60 6.69 -10.69
N GLU A 71 21.35 6.67 -11.78
CA GLU A 71 21.70 5.44 -12.48
C GLU A 71 22.40 4.42 -11.56
N GLY A 72 23.35 4.88 -10.74
CA GLY A 72 24.09 4.01 -9.82
C GLY A 72 23.21 3.43 -8.72
N CYS A 73 22.36 4.24 -8.10
CA CYS A 73 21.39 3.77 -7.10
C CYS A 73 20.38 2.81 -7.73
N SER A 74 19.87 3.12 -8.91
CA SER A 74 18.94 2.26 -9.66
C SER A 74 19.55 0.90 -10.00
N LYS A 75 20.82 0.87 -10.40
CA LYS A 75 21.55 -0.37 -10.67
C LYS A 75 21.73 -1.19 -9.39
N ALA A 76 22.17 -0.56 -8.30
CA ALA A 76 22.36 -1.22 -7.01
C ALA A 76 21.07 -1.84 -6.47
N VAL A 77 19.95 -1.11 -6.54
CA VAL A 77 18.64 -1.64 -6.10
C VAL A 77 18.23 -2.87 -6.91
N LYS A 78 18.40 -2.84 -8.24
CA LYS A 78 18.08 -3.99 -9.09
C LYS A 78 18.96 -5.21 -8.76
N GLU A 79 20.24 -4.99 -8.58
CA GLU A 79 21.19 -6.06 -8.24
C GLU A 79 20.87 -6.70 -6.89
N VAL A 80 20.60 -5.89 -5.88
CA VAL A 80 20.19 -6.40 -4.55
C VAL A 80 18.88 -7.18 -4.64
N PHE A 81 17.89 -6.67 -5.39
CA PHE A 81 16.61 -7.36 -5.56
C PHE A 81 16.78 -8.73 -6.20
N VAL A 82 17.56 -8.82 -7.28
CA VAL A 82 17.83 -10.09 -7.97
C VAL A 82 18.57 -11.06 -7.06
N ASN A 83 19.62 -10.60 -6.37
CA ASN A 83 20.37 -11.42 -5.42
C ASN A 83 19.48 -11.98 -4.27
N LEU A 84 18.54 -11.19 -3.77
CA LEU A 84 17.62 -11.67 -2.74
C LEU A 84 16.63 -12.70 -3.28
N TYR A 85 16.18 -12.52 -4.51
CA TYR A 85 15.30 -13.49 -5.19
C TYR A 85 16.01 -14.81 -5.44
N GLU A 86 17.25 -14.78 -5.95
CA GLU A 86 18.08 -15.97 -6.21
C GLU A 86 18.43 -16.75 -4.94
N LYS A 87 18.40 -16.09 -3.78
CA LYS A 87 18.61 -16.70 -2.45
C LYS A 87 17.31 -17.13 -1.77
N ASP A 88 16.18 -17.11 -2.46
CA ASP A 88 14.84 -17.45 -1.93
C ASP A 88 14.44 -16.62 -0.68
N LEU A 89 15.03 -15.44 -0.49
CA LEU A 89 14.72 -14.54 0.62
C LEU A 89 13.51 -13.64 0.34
N ILE A 90 13.16 -13.45 -0.94
CA ILE A 90 11.94 -12.77 -1.36
C ILE A 90 11.17 -13.65 -2.33
N TYR A 91 9.86 -13.57 -2.27
CA TYR A 91 8.95 -14.32 -3.14
C TYR A 91 7.70 -13.51 -3.44
N ARG A 92 7.03 -13.85 -4.54
CA ARG A 92 5.73 -13.25 -4.89
C ARG A 92 4.62 -13.95 -4.11
N GLY A 93 3.84 -13.18 -3.37
CA GLY A 93 2.72 -13.71 -2.60
C GLY A 93 1.59 -12.70 -2.48
N HIS A 94 0.42 -13.18 -2.05
CA HIS A 94 -0.73 -12.33 -1.76
C HIS A 94 -0.70 -11.94 -0.27
N ARG A 95 -0.85 -10.67 0.01
CA ARG A 95 -0.95 -10.10 1.35
C ARG A 95 -2.03 -9.02 1.36
N ILE A 96 -2.69 -8.86 2.50
CA ILE A 96 -3.57 -7.72 2.73
C ILE A 96 -2.68 -6.48 2.87
N ALA A 97 -3.00 -5.45 2.10
CA ALA A 97 -2.30 -4.17 2.14
C ALA A 97 -3.31 -3.03 2.39
N ASN A 98 -2.85 -1.99 3.09
CA ASN A 98 -3.61 -0.76 3.19
C ASN A 98 -3.65 -0.09 1.82
N TRP A 99 -4.82 0.30 1.37
CA TRP A 99 -5.04 0.86 0.04
C TRP A 99 -5.86 2.14 0.11
N CYS A 100 -5.37 3.21 -0.52
CA CYS A 100 -6.13 4.45 -0.68
C CYS A 100 -6.88 4.44 -2.02
N PRO A 101 -8.22 4.36 -2.02
CA PRO A 101 -9.01 4.34 -3.26
C PRO A 101 -8.96 5.68 -4.01
N ARG A 102 -8.69 6.79 -3.31
CA ARG A 102 -8.54 8.12 -3.91
C ARG A 102 -7.20 8.26 -4.64
N CYS A 103 -6.11 7.91 -3.97
CA CYS A 103 -4.76 7.99 -4.54
C CYS A 103 -4.43 6.80 -5.45
N LYS A 104 -5.20 5.70 -5.35
CA LYS A 104 -4.99 4.44 -6.08
C LYS A 104 -3.58 3.88 -5.85
N THR A 105 -3.15 3.88 -4.59
CA THR A 105 -1.84 3.39 -4.16
C THR A 105 -1.93 2.64 -2.84
N ALA A 106 -0.98 1.74 -2.61
CA ALA A 106 -0.76 1.16 -1.29
C ALA A 106 -0.21 2.22 -0.33
N LEU A 107 -0.52 2.05 0.95
CA LEU A 107 -0.05 2.89 2.05
C LEU A 107 0.79 2.06 3.00
N SER A 108 1.79 2.67 3.63
CA SER A 108 2.49 2.07 4.76
C SER A 108 1.62 2.11 6.01
N ASP A 109 1.89 1.22 6.97
CA ASP A 109 1.16 1.19 8.24
C ASP A 109 1.30 2.50 9.03
N ALA A 110 2.44 3.19 8.88
CA ALA A 110 2.69 4.47 9.52
C ALA A 110 1.82 5.64 8.98
N GLU A 111 1.25 5.49 7.79
CA GLU A 111 0.39 6.50 7.17
C GLU A 111 -1.10 6.26 7.45
N VAL A 112 -1.43 5.14 8.10
CA VAL A 112 -2.82 4.76 8.40
C VAL A 112 -3.20 5.20 9.79
N GLU A 113 -4.23 6.03 9.87
CA GLU A 113 -4.85 6.40 11.14
C GLU A 113 -6.03 5.45 11.42
N ASN A 114 -6.12 4.97 12.66
CA ASN A 114 -7.19 4.08 13.10
C ASN A 114 -8.05 4.81 14.16
N PRO A 115 -8.96 5.72 13.74
CA PRO A 115 -9.85 6.39 14.69
C PRO A 115 -10.84 5.40 15.28
N GLU A 116 -11.15 5.57 16.56
CA GLU A 116 -12.23 4.80 17.19
C GLU A 116 -13.58 5.22 16.59
N THR A 117 -14.35 4.25 16.17
CA THR A 117 -15.70 4.46 15.65
C THR A 117 -16.69 3.54 16.36
N ASN A 118 -17.89 4.06 16.62
CA ASN A 118 -18.97 3.21 17.14
C ASN A 118 -19.42 2.23 16.06
N GLY A 119 -19.44 0.95 16.39
CA GLY A 119 -19.82 -0.12 15.48
C GLY A 119 -20.66 -1.17 16.18
N PHE A 120 -21.10 -2.16 15.44
CA PHE A 120 -21.91 -3.27 15.91
C PHE A 120 -21.28 -4.59 15.54
N TYR A 121 -21.53 -5.63 16.34
CA TYR A 121 -21.33 -7.01 15.98
C TYR A 121 -22.61 -7.57 15.36
N TRP A 122 -22.49 -8.03 14.14
CA TRP A 122 -23.58 -8.71 13.42
C TRP A 122 -23.43 -10.21 13.64
N HIS A 123 -24.48 -10.83 14.20
CA HIS A 123 -24.51 -12.26 14.46
C HIS A 123 -25.25 -12.97 13.33
N ILE A 124 -24.53 -13.77 12.56
CA ILE A 124 -25.04 -14.49 11.39
C ILE A 124 -25.12 -15.97 11.72
N LYS A 125 -26.24 -16.59 11.42
CA LYS A 125 -26.45 -18.04 11.61
C LYS A 125 -26.14 -18.78 10.31
N TYR A 126 -25.25 -19.73 10.39
CA TYR A 126 -24.99 -20.69 9.33
C TYR A 126 -25.61 -22.02 9.71
N PHE A 127 -26.68 -22.40 9.03
CA PHE A 127 -27.38 -23.63 9.29
C PHE A 127 -26.62 -24.83 8.74
N VAL A 128 -26.57 -25.92 9.48
CA VAL A 128 -25.98 -27.17 9.02
C VAL A 128 -26.96 -27.84 8.05
N LYS A 129 -26.49 -28.21 6.86
CA LYS A 129 -27.31 -28.86 5.84
C LYS A 129 -27.97 -30.12 6.42
N ASP A 130 -29.23 -30.32 6.16
CA ASP A 130 -30.06 -31.44 6.60
C ASP A 130 -30.14 -31.60 8.13
N SER A 131 -30.04 -30.49 8.89
CA SER A 131 -30.12 -30.46 10.35
C SER A 131 -30.72 -29.12 10.81
N ASP A 132 -31.30 -29.08 12.00
CA ASP A 132 -31.76 -27.86 12.68
C ASP A 132 -30.64 -27.15 13.45
N GLU A 133 -29.43 -27.71 13.44
CA GLU A 133 -28.27 -27.12 14.08
C GLU A 133 -27.70 -25.95 13.29
N TYR A 134 -27.09 -25.02 13.97
CA TYR A 134 -26.44 -23.86 13.34
C TYR A 134 -25.19 -23.43 14.11
N VAL A 135 -24.29 -22.75 13.40
CA VAL A 135 -23.15 -22.06 13.99
C VAL A 135 -23.39 -20.54 13.88
N VAL A 136 -23.11 -19.82 14.95
CA VAL A 136 -23.21 -18.35 14.96
C VAL A 136 -21.82 -17.74 14.79
N VAL A 137 -21.70 -16.91 13.77
CA VAL A 137 -20.48 -16.11 13.50
C VAL A 137 -20.79 -14.65 13.81
N ALA A 138 -19.90 -13.99 14.54
CA ALA A 138 -19.99 -12.55 14.81
C ALA A 138 -18.97 -11.80 13.97
N THR A 139 -19.42 -10.77 13.27
CA THR A 139 -18.56 -9.93 12.43
C THR A 139 -18.92 -8.46 12.58
N THR A 140 -17.94 -7.58 12.46
CA THR A 140 -18.14 -6.12 12.34
C THR A 140 -18.39 -5.68 10.89
N ARG A 141 -18.16 -6.58 9.92
CA ARG A 141 -18.28 -6.33 8.47
C ARG A 141 -19.23 -7.35 7.82
N PRO A 142 -20.54 -7.15 7.91
CA PRO A 142 -21.52 -8.11 7.37
C PRO A 142 -21.43 -8.28 5.84
N GLU A 143 -20.87 -7.30 5.13
CA GLU A 143 -20.65 -7.37 3.68
C GLU A 143 -19.71 -8.49 3.24
N THR A 144 -18.88 -9.01 4.15
CA THR A 144 -17.96 -10.14 3.85
C THR A 144 -18.71 -11.45 3.62
N LEU A 145 -19.95 -11.54 4.05
CA LEU A 145 -20.85 -12.68 3.87
C LEU A 145 -20.87 -13.22 2.42
N PHE A 146 -20.86 -12.31 1.43
CA PHE A 146 -20.89 -12.69 0.01
C PHE A 146 -19.62 -13.42 -0.46
N GLY A 147 -18.56 -13.39 0.32
CA GLY A 147 -17.29 -14.09 0.03
C GLY A 147 -17.04 -15.33 0.89
N ASP A 148 -17.98 -15.66 1.79
CA ASP A 148 -17.78 -16.77 2.71
C ASP A 148 -17.84 -18.12 1.99
N THR A 149 -16.84 -18.95 2.21
CA THR A 149 -16.72 -20.28 1.60
C THR A 149 -16.68 -21.39 2.65
N ALA A 150 -16.35 -21.06 3.90
CA ALA A 150 -16.29 -22.01 5.00
C ALA A 150 -16.39 -21.29 6.34
N VAL A 151 -16.82 -22.02 7.37
CA VAL A 151 -16.77 -21.61 8.77
C VAL A 151 -15.68 -22.43 9.46
N ALA A 152 -14.70 -21.76 10.04
CA ALA A 152 -13.64 -22.41 10.82
C ALA A 152 -13.95 -22.41 12.31
N VAL A 153 -13.68 -23.52 12.96
CA VAL A 153 -13.81 -23.69 14.42
C VAL A 153 -12.49 -24.17 15.00
N HIS A 154 -12.26 -23.90 16.28
CA HIS A 154 -11.07 -24.44 16.95
C HIS A 154 -11.16 -25.96 17.05
N PRO A 155 -10.10 -26.72 16.77
CA PRO A 155 -10.12 -28.19 16.75
C PRO A 155 -10.50 -28.80 18.12
N ASP A 156 -10.17 -28.12 19.22
CA ASP A 156 -10.45 -28.58 20.59
C ASP A 156 -11.78 -28.02 21.14
N ASP A 157 -12.58 -27.35 20.32
CA ASP A 157 -13.89 -26.82 20.74
C ASP A 157 -14.95 -27.92 20.63
N GLU A 158 -15.21 -28.60 21.75
CA GLU A 158 -16.16 -29.70 21.84
C GLU A 158 -17.58 -29.35 21.37
N ARG A 159 -17.93 -28.06 21.38
CA ARG A 159 -19.25 -27.59 20.93
C ARG A 159 -19.48 -27.84 19.45
N TYR A 160 -18.41 -27.85 18.66
CA TYR A 160 -18.49 -27.85 17.19
C TYR A 160 -17.74 -29.01 16.51
N THR A 161 -17.01 -29.85 17.27
CA THR A 161 -16.24 -30.96 16.70
C THR A 161 -17.10 -31.92 15.88
N HIS A 162 -18.35 -32.14 16.29
CA HIS A 162 -19.30 -33.02 15.58
C HIS A 162 -19.84 -32.41 14.27
N LEU A 163 -19.59 -31.13 14.03
CA LEU A 163 -19.97 -30.41 12.81
C LEU A 163 -18.86 -30.34 11.76
N VAL A 164 -17.63 -30.69 12.14
CA VAL A 164 -16.49 -30.63 11.24
C VAL A 164 -16.72 -31.54 10.03
N GLY A 165 -16.51 -31.01 8.83
CA GLY A 165 -16.72 -31.71 7.55
C GLY A 165 -18.17 -31.69 7.04
N LYS A 166 -19.12 -31.10 7.77
CA LYS A 166 -20.49 -30.89 7.28
C LYS A 166 -20.59 -29.61 6.44
N ASN A 167 -21.59 -29.56 5.57
CA ASN A 167 -21.89 -28.38 4.79
C ASN A 167 -22.78 -27.42 5.57
N ALA A 168 -22.43 -26.13 5.52
CA ALA A 168 -23.26 -25.07 6.07
C ALA A 168 -24.05 -24.37 4.95
N ILE A 169 -25.23 -23.88 5.29
CA ILE A 169 -26.12 -23.10 4.43
C ILE A 169 -26.38 -21.77 5.13
N LEU A 170 -26.35 -20.71 4.35
CA LEU A 170 -26.66 -19.35 4.79
C LEU A 170 -28.10 -19.00 4.44
#